data_3897eed11584728cd62a5e29e000127a
#
_entry.id   3897eed11584728cd62a5e29e000127a
#
_cell.length_a   1.000
_cell.length_b   1.000
_cell.length_c   1.000
_cell.angle_alpha   90.00
_cell.angle_beta   90.00
_cell.angle_gamma   90.00
#
_symmetry.space_group_name_H-M   'P 1'
#
loop_
_entity.id
_entity.type
_entity.pdbx_description
1 polymer ?
#
loop_
_entity_poly.entity_id
_entity_poly.type
_entity_poly.pdbx_seq_one_letter_code
_entity_poly.pdbx_strand_id
1 'polypeptide(L)'
;MSAPASLTIQRRIEWSDTDASGHWHNTAAFRMVEWAETALLERLGIVDDVYGHLPRVHVEADFHRLLGFRDLVDATIAVEEVGKTSLKYAFTLDRAGERCVTMKVVVALLDREGTPRPWPGDYRKVLLEAGPQPPEKLVFEPPPGNER
;
A
#
# COMPACT_ATOMS: atom_id res chain seq x y z
N MET A 1 -4.51 -19.21 -15.29
CA MET A 1 -3.20 -18.68 -14.89
C MET A 1 -3.36 -17.84 -13.64
N SER A 2 -2.49 -18.07 -12.67
CA SER A 2 -2.46 -17.28 -11.45
C SER A 2 -1.72 -15.96 -11.68
N ALA A 3 -2.00 -14.99 -10.84
CA ALA A 3 -1.32 -13.70 -10.84
C ALA A 3 -0.94 -13.36 -9.40
N PRO A 4 0.11 -12.56 -9.18
CA PRO A 4 0.46 -12.09 -7.84
C PRO A 4 -0.68 -11.33 -7.19
N ALA A 5 -0.74 -11.40 -5.86
CA ALA A 5 -1.73 -10.67 -5.09
C ALA A 5 -1.58 -9.17 -5.28
N SER A 6 -2.69 -8.48 -5.42
CA SER A 6 -2.72 -7.02 -5.55
C SER A 6 -4.02 -6.45 -4.98
N LEU A 7 -4.01 -5.15 -4.69
CA LEU A 7 -5.17 -4.46 -4.17
C LEU A 7 -5.04 -2.96 -4.44
N THR A 8 -6.15 -2.34 -4.80
CA THR A 8 -6.25 -0.89 -4.89
C THR A 8 -7.14 -0.38 -3.78
N ILE A 9 -6.64 0.58 -3.00
CA ILE A 9 -7.42 1.32 -2.02
C ILE A 9 -7.54 2.76 -2.46
N GLN A 10 -8.69 3.39 -2.17
CA GLN A 10 -8.92 4.80 -2.45
C GLN A 10 -8.67 5.62 -1.19
N ARG A 11 -7.94 6.71 -1.31
CA ARG A 11 -7.67 7.63 -0.19
C ARG A 11 -7.78 9.07 -0.65
N ARG A 12 -8.02 9.96 0.30
CA ARG A 12 -8.02 11.39 0.06
C ARG A 12 -6.80 12.00 0.75
N ILE A 13 -6.15 12.96 0.08
CA ILE A 13 -5.09 13.74 0.70
C ILE A 13 -5.74 14.67 1.71
N GLU A 14 -5.40 14.49 2.98
CA GLU A 14 -5.95 15.26 4.09
C GLU A 14 -5.02 16.42 4.45
N TRP A 15 -5.53 17.36 5.25
CA TRP A 15 -4.73 18.50 5.69
C TRP A 15 -3.44 18.05 6.40
N SER A 16 -3.52 17.03 7.23
CA SER A 16 -2.34 16.49 7.93
C SER A 16 -1.29 15.88 6.98
N ASP A 17 -1.64 15.61 5.75
CA ASP A 17 -0.70 15.11 4.72
C ASP A 17 0.05 16.23 4.01
N THR A 18 -0.29 17.49 4.27
CA THR A 18 0.30 18.66 3.62
C THR A 18 1.34 19.34 4.50
N ASP A 19 2.14 20.21 3.89
CA ASP A 19 3.16 20.97 4.60
C ASP A 19 3.14 22.46 4.22
N ALA A 20 4.15 23.20 4.64
CA ALA A 20 4.23 24.64 4.41
C ALA A 20 4.36 25.03 2.93
N SER A 21 4.66 24.08 2.03
CA SER A 21 4.70 24.34 0.58
C SER A 21 3.31 24.49 -0.04
N GLY A 22 2.25 24.10 0.69
CA GLY A 22 0.89 24.10 0.18
C GLY A 22 0.54 22.84 -0.60
N HIS A 23 1.43 21.88 -0.67
CA HIS A 23 1.24 20.55 -1.29
C HIS A 23 1.39 19.46 -0.26
N TRP A 24 1.09 18.23 -0.66
CA TRP A 24 1.30 17.10 0.23
C TRP A 24 2.78 16.94 0.56
N HIS A 25 3.05 16.43 1.75
CA HIS A 25 4.41 16.03 2.12
C HIS A 25 4.69 14.65 1.51
N ASN A 26 5.85 14.49 0.87
CA ASN A 26 6.18 13.22 0.21
C ASN A 26 6.16 12.02 1.17
N THR A 27 6.41 12.23 2.46
CA THR A 27 6.34 11.15 3.45
C THR A 27 4.94 10.57 3.62
N ALA A 28 3.89 11.27 3.20
CA ALA A 28 2.53 10.74 3.23
C ALA A 28 2.39 9.50 2.33
N ALA A 29 3.23 9.38 1.29
CA ALA A 29 3.25 8.18 0.45
C ALA A 29 3.57 6.92 1.26
N PHE A 30 4.41 7.01 2.28
CA PHE A 30 4.77 5.87 3.13
C PHE A 30 3.58 5.37 3.95
N ARG A 31 2.73 6.27 4.45
CA ARG A 31 1.49 5.87 5.14
C ARG A 31 0.52 5.19 4.18
N MET A 32 0.45 5.67 2.93
CA MET A 32 -0.40 5.06 1.92
C MET A 32 0.02 3.63 1.60
N VAL A 33 1.34 3.38 1.53
CA VAL A 33 1.87 2.01 1.38
C VAL A 33 1.45 1.13 2.55
N GLU A 34 1.56 1.61 3.79
CA GLU A 34 1.16 0.85 4.97
C GLU A 34 -0.32 0.50 4.94
N TRP A 35 -1.19 1.45 4.60
CA TRP A 35 -2.62 1.19 4.50
C TRP A 35 -2.93 0.17 3.42
N ALA A 36 -2.29 0.28 2.25
CA ALA A 36 -2.49 -0.65 1.15
C ALA A 36 -1.96 -2.05 1.51
N GLU A 37 -0.80 -2.12 2.14
CA GLU A 37 -0.22 -3.39 2.60
C GLU A 37 -1.12 -4.07 3.63
N THR A 38 -1.56 -3.32 4.64
CA THR A 38 -2.45 -3.87 5.67
C THR A 38 -3.73 -4.41 5.04
N ALA A 39 -4.36 -3.65 4.16
CA ALA A 39 -5.57 -4.07 3.48
C ALA A 39 -5.35 -5.34 2.66
N LEU A 40 -4.22 -5.42 1.93
CA LEU A 40 -3.88 -6.61 1.16
C LEU A 40 -3.70 -7.84 2.06
N LEU A 41 -2.89 -7.70 3.12
CA LEU A 41 -2.62 -8.82 4.03
C LEU A 41 -3.87 -9.27 4.78
N GLU A 42 -4.78 -8.34 5.10
CA GLU A 42 -6.10 -8.68 5.66
C GLU A 42 -6.94 -9.49 4.67
N ARG A 43 -7.00 -9.06 3.41
CA ARG A 43 -7.72 -9.79 2.35
C ARG A 43 -7.18 -11.20 2.18
N LEU A 44 -5.87 -11.39 2.33
CA LEU A 44 -5.23 -12.68 2.20
C LEU A 44 -5.30 -13.55 3.47
N GLY A 45 -5.79 -12.98 4.58
CA GLY A 45 -5.93 -13.71 5.84
C GLY A 45 -4.62 -13.97 6.57
N ILE A 46 -3.56 -13.21 6.31
CA ILE A 46 -2.24 -13.48 6.88
C ILE A 46 -1.72 -12.35 7.79
N VAL A 47 -2.47 -11.25 7.92
CA VAL A 47 -2.01 -10.07 8.65
C VAL A 47 -1.68 -10.36 10.12
N ASP A 48 -2.47 -11.18 10.80
CA ASP A 48 -2.28 -11.44 12.23
C ASP A 48 -0.96 -12.15 12.54
N ASP A 49 -0.48 -12.99 11.61
CA ASP A 49 0.78 -13.70 11.79
C ASP A 49 2.02 -12.85 11.50
N VAL A 50 1.87 -11.82 10.68
CA VAL A 50 3.04 -11.05 10.19
C VAL A 50 3.08 -9.63 10.72
N TYR A 51 2.01 -9.13 11.31
CA TYR A 51 1.96 -7.79 11.88
C TYR A 51 3.08 -7.60 12.91
N GLY A 52 3.82 -6.51 12.76
CA GLY A 52 4.95 -6.22 13.63
C GLY A 52 6.24 -6.98 13.27
N HIS A 53 6.22 -7.79 12.21
CA HIS A 53 7.35 -8.65 11.83
C HIS A 53 7.81 -8.42 10.38
N LEU A 54 7.41 -7.29 9.77
CA LEU A 54 7.74 -6.96 8.38
C LEU A 54 8.44 -5.59 8.26
N PRO A 55 9.64 -5.43 8.85
CA PRO A 55 10.35 -4.16 8.68
C PRO A 55 10.71 -3.92 7.22
N ARG A 56 10.73 -2.63 6.85
CA ARG A 56 11.24 -2.20 5.54
C ARG A 56 12.75 -2.35 5.53
N VAL A 57 13.28 -3.01 4.51
CA VAL A 57 14.73 -3.14 4.32
C VAL A 57 15.21 -2.32 3.15
N HIS A 58 14.32 -1.97 2.22
CA HIS A 58 14.64 -1.09 1.10
C HIS A 58 13.37 -0.39 0.63
N VAL A 59 13.48 0.90 0.36
CA VAL A 59 12.40 1.69 -0.23
C VAL A 59 13.01 2.60 -1.30
N GLU A 60 12.41 2.61 -2.49
CA GLU A 60 12.73 3.59 -3.53
C GLU A 60 11.42 4.19 -4.03
N ALA A 61 11.45 5.47 -4.36
CA ALA A 61 10.28 6.22 -4.78
C ALA A 61 10.62 7.25 -5.83
N ASP A 62 9.76 7.36 -6.83
CA ASP A 62 9.79 8.42 -7.83
C ASP A 62 8.50 9.21 -7.73
N PHE A 63 8.63 10.52 -7.58
CA PHE A 63 7.50 11.44 -7.47
C PHE A 63 7.34 12.16 -8.81
N HIS A 64 6.31 11.82 -9.55
CA HIS A 64 6.11 12.32 -10.91
C HIS A 64 5.23 13.57 -10.95
N ARG A 65 4.28 13.69 -10.01
CA ARG A 65 3.35 14.81 -9.94
C ARG A 65 3.03 15.15 -8.50
N LEU A 66 2.81 16.43 -8.24
CA LEU A 66 2.41 16.90 -6.91
C LEU A 66 0.95 16.56 -6.64
N LEU A 67 0.69 16.21 -5.41
CA LEU A 67 -0.66 16.02 -4.90
C LEU A 67 -1.00 17.15 -3.94
N GLY A 68 -2.27 17.50 -3.87
CA GLY A 68 -2.74 18.60 -3.05
C GLY A 68 -3.85 18.19 -2.11
N PHE A 69 -4.17 19.10 -1.20
CA PHE A 69 -5.24 18.91 -0.23
C PHE A 69 -6.55 18.56 -0.96
N ARG A 70 -7.21 17.50 -0.46
CA ARG A 70 -8.48 16.95 -0.94
C ARG A 70 -8.43 16.18 -2.27
N ASP A 71 -7.24 16.00 -2.85
CA ASP A 71 -7.10 15.12 -4.00
C ASP A 71 -7.48 13.69 -3.62
N LEU A 72 -8.22 13.01 -4.49
CA LEU A 72 -8.49 11.59 -4.38
C LEU A 72 -7.42 10.80 -5.11
N VAL A 73 -6.89 9.79 -4.46
CA VAL A 73 -5.86 8.93 -5.05
C VAL A 73 -6.26 7.47 -4.98
N ASP A 74 -5.86 6.73 -5.99
CA ASP A 74 -5.90 5.28 -6.01
C ASP A 74 -4.51 4.78 -5.66
N ALA A 75 -4.40 4.08 -4.52
CA ALA A 75 -3.16 3.50 -4.05
C ALA A 75 -3.19 2.00 -4.35
N THR A 76 -2.35 1.58 -5.28
CA THR A 76 -2.30 0.18 -5.71
C THR A 76 -1.01 -0.46 -5.23
N ILE A 77 -1.15 -1.57 -4.52
CA ILE A 77 -0.04 -2.42 -4.10
C ILE A 77 -0.13 -3.76 -4.80
N ALA A 78 0.99 -4.25 -5.27
CA ALA A 78 1.09 -5.56 -5.92
C ALA A 78 2.33 -6.28 -5.43
N VAL A 79 2.20 -7.57 -5.16
CA VAL A 79 3.35 -8.43 -4.89
C VAL A 79 4.14 -8.57 -6.18
N GLU A 80 5.43 -8.27 -6.14
CA GLU A 80 6.34 -8.38 -7.28
C GLU A 80 7.24 -9.61 -7.18
N GLU A 81 7.84 -9.82 -6.02
CA GLU A 81 8.70 -10.97 -5.76
C GLU A 81 8.49 -11.46 -4.33
N VAL A 82 8.58 -12.75 -4.13
CA VAL A 82 8.55 -13.37 -2.80
C VAL A 82 9.80 -14.23 -2.66
N GLY A 83 10.70 -13.81 -1.79
CA GLY A 83 11.86 -14.60 -1.42
C GLY A 83 11.53 -15.62 -0.34
N LYS A 84 12.54 -16.31 0.16
CA LYS A 84 12.37 -17.26 1.26
C LYS A 84 11.94 -16.57 2.54
N THR A 85 12.50 -15.38 2.83
CA THR A 85 12.28 -14.59 4.04
C THR A 85 11.94 -13.14 3.74
N SER A 86 11.60 -12.82 2.50
CA SER A 86 11.40 -11.43 2.06
C SER A 86 10.22 -11.32 1.11
N LEU A 87 9.80 -10.07 0.89
CA LEU A 87 8.69 -9.73 0.00
C LEU A 87 8.98 -8.38 -0.62
N LYS A 88 8.85 -8.29 -1.93
CA LYS A 88 8.97 -7.04 -2.67
C LYS A 88 7.62 -6.64 -3.23
N TYR A 89 7.20 -5.41 -2.94
CA TYR A 89 6.00 -4.81 -3.47
C TYR A 89 6.33 -3.78 -4.54
N ALA A 90 5.48 -3.73 -5.57
CA ALA A 90 5.34 -2.57 -6.44
C ALA A 90 4.15 -1.74 -5.93
N PHE A 91 4.30 -0.44 -5.85
CA PHE A 91 3.28 0.46 -5.33
C PHE A 91 3.14 1.69 -6.22
N THR A 92 1.91 2.13 -6.46
CA THR A 92 1.64 3.33 -7.25
C THR A 92 0.54 4.17 -6.61
N LEU A 93 0.64 5.49 -6.77
CA LEU A 93 -0.44 6.43 -6.50
C LEU A 93 -0.86 7.07 -7.80
N ASP A 94 -2.14 6.99 -8.12
CA ASP A 94 -2.73 7.60 -9.29
C ASP A 94 -3.85 8.57 -8.88
N ARG A 95 -3.93 9.70 -9.57
CA ARG A 95 -5.03 10.66 -9.42
C ARG A 95 -5.73 10.78 -10.77
N ALA A 96 -7.01 10.42 -10.79
CA ALA A 96 -7.81 10.47 -12.03
C ALA A 96 -7.11 9.77 -13.22
N GLY A 97 -6.52 8.60 -12.97
CA GLY A 97 -5.81 7.83 -13.98
C GLY A 97 -4.40 8.30 -14.30
N GLU A 98 -3.92 9.39 -13.66
CA GLU A 98 -2.58 9.93 -13.89
C GLU A 98 -1.62 9.46 -12.81
N ARG A 99 -0.48 8.87 -13.23
CA ARG A 99 0.54 8.37 -12.32
C ARG A 99 1.23 9.52 -11.60
N CYS A 100 1.12 9.55 -10.27
CA CYS A 100 1.75 10.57 -9.43
C CYS A 100 2.98 10.05 -8.70
N VAL A 101 2.96 8.80 -8.25
CA VAL A 101 4.07 8.18 -7.51
C VAL A 101 4.26 6.74 -7.95
N THR A 102 5.51 6.33 -8.04
CA THR A 102 5.90 4.92 -8.23
C THR A 102 6.88 4.57 -7.12
N MET A 103 6.64 3.45 -6.43
CA MET A 103 7.51 2.98 -5.36
C MET A 103 7.80 1.50 -5.49
N LYS A 104 8.95 1.10 -4.97
CA LYS A 104 9.30 -0.29 -4.69
C LYS A 104 9.64 -0.40 -3.21
N VAL A 105 9.08 -1.39 -2.55
CA VAL A 105 9.27 -1.59 -1.11
C VAL A 105 9.63 -3.05 -0.89
N VAL A 106 10.74 -3.28 -0.20
CA VAL A 106 11.18 -4.62 0.20
C VAL A 106 11.04 -4.73 1.71
N VAL A 107 10.40 -5.79 2.16
CA VAL A 107 10.25 -6.12 3.58
C VAL A 107 10.90 -7.48 3.84
N ALA A 108 11.38 -7.67 5.06
CA ALA A 108 11.87 -8.96 5.54
C ALA A 108 10.90 -9.51 6.58
N LEU A 109 10.68 -10.82 6.56
CA LEU A 109 9.88 -11.48 7.60
C LEU A 109 10.82 -11.90 8.72
N LEU A 110 10.56 -11.40 9.93
CA LEU A 110 11.37 -11.69 11.11
C LEU A 110 10.57 -12.50 12.14
N ASP A 111 11.28 -13.27 12.95
CA ASP A 111 10.72 -13.87 14.16
C ASP A 111 10.74 -12.86 15.33
N ARG A 112 10.35 -13.31 16.51
CA ARG A 112 10.29 -12.46 17.71
C ARG A 112 11.65 -11.96 18.17
N GLU A 113 12.71 -12.68 17.84
CA GLU A 113 14.09 -12.32 18.17
C GLU A 113 14.72 -11.40 17.12
N GLY A 114 14.00 -11.08 16.05
CA GLY A 114 14.50 -10.24 14.97
C GLY A 114 15.35 -10.99 13.95
N THR A 115 15.24 -12.30 13.89
CA THR A 115 15.96 -13.14 12.93
C THR A 115 15.06 -13.45 11.73
N PRO A 116 15.58 -13.38 10.49
CA PRO A 116 14.79 -13.76 9.32
C PRO A 116 14.20 -15.17 9.44
N ARG A 117 12.93 -15.30 9.11
CA ARG A 117 12.24 -16.59 9.11
C ARG A 117 11.57 -16.85 7.76
N PRO A 118 11.46 -18.13 7.34
CA PRO A 118 10.72 -18.47 6.13
C PRO A 118 9.22 -18.19 6.27
N TRP A 119 8.56 -17.94 5.15
CA TRP A 119 7.10 -17.80 5.11
C TRP A 119 6.45 -19.10 5.62
N PRO A 120 5.52 -19.01 6.60
CA PRO A 120 4.86 -20.20 7.12
C PRO A 120 3.82 -20.74 6.14
N GLY A 121 3.55 -22.06 6.23
CA GLY A 121 2.48 -22.71 5.48
C GLY A 121 2.54 -22.44 3.99
N ASP A 122 1.42 -22.00 3.43
CA ASP A 122 1.26 -21.71 2.01
C ASP A 122 1.28 -20.20 1.69
N TYR A 123 1.74 -19.37 2.61
CA TYR A 123 1.70 -17.90 2.44
C TYR A 123 2.46 -17.43 1.20
N ARG A 124 3.60 -18.04 0.90
CA ARG A 124 4.36 -17.70 -0.30
C ARG A 124 3.51 -17.93 -1.56
N LYS A 125 2.82 -19.05 -1.61
CA LYS A 125 1.92 -19.39 -2.72
C LYS A 125 0.75 -18.40 -2.81
N VAL A 126 0.13 -18.08 -1.68
CA VAL A 126 -0.98 -17.11 -1.64
C VAL A 126 -0.52 -15.75 -2.16
N LEU A 127 0.64 -15.27 -1.71
CA LEU A 127 1.20 -13.99 -2.18
C LEU A 127 1.46 -13.99 -3.70
N LEU A 128 1.89 -15.11 -4.26
CA LEU A 128 2.24 -15.20 -5.67
C LEU A 128 1.05 -15.49 -6.59
N GLU A 129 -0.06 -16.04 -6.07
CA GLU A 129 -1.11 -16.61 -6.91
C GLU A 129 -2.52 -16.08 -6.63
N ALA A 130 -2.75 -15.33 -5.56
CA ALA A 130 -4.10 -14.91 -5.17
C ALA A 130 -4.75 -13.92 -6.14
N GLY A 131 -3.95 -13.22 -6.93
CA GLY A 131 -4.46 -12.27 -7.92
C GLY A 131 -5.03 -10.99 -7.33
N PRO A 132 -5.71 -10.17 -8.15
CA PRO A 132 -6.32 -8.93 -7.70
C PRO A 132 -7.42 -9.20 -6.68
N GLN A 133 -7.38 -8.45 -5.56
CA GLN A 133 -8.38 -8.50 -4.52
C GLN A 133 -9.43 -7.40 -4.75
N PRO A 134 -10.66 -7.56 -4.21
CA PRO A 134 -11.67 -6.52 -4.33
C PRO A 134 -11.17 -5.18 -3.80
N PRO A 135 -11.34 -4.07 -4.55
CA PRO A 135 -10.83 -2.78 -4.14
C PRO A 135 -11.57 -2.22 -2.94
N GLU A 136 -10.87 -1.37 -2.17
CA GLU A 136 -11.47 -0.60 -1.09
C GLU A 136 -11.72 0.81 -1.61
N LYS A 137 -12.98 1.26 -1.56
CA LYS A 137 -13.37 2.58 -2.06
C LYS A 137 -13.80 3.48 -0.92
N LEU A 138 -13.47 4.77 -1.04
CA LEU A 138 -14.04 5.80 -0.19
C LEU A 138 -15.45 6.14 -0.69
N VAL A 139 -16.38 6.22 0.24
CA VAL A 139 -17.73 6.70 -0.05
C VAL A 139 -17.82 8.13 0.49
N PHE A 140 -18.03 9.08 -0.40
CA PHE A 140 -18.29 10.47 -0.01
C PHE A 140 -19.77 10.75 -0.11
N GLU A 141 -20.33 11.18 1.01
CA GLU A 141 -21.64 11.78 1.02
C GLU A 141 -21.44 13.30 1.14
N PRO A 142 -22.08 14.10 0.27
CA PRO A 142 -22.01 15.55 0.44
C PRO A 142 -22.63 15.93 1.78
N PRO A 143 -22.10 17.00 2.45
CA PRO A 143 -22.66 17.43 3.72
C PRO A 143 -24.14 17.74 3.57
N PRO A 144 -25.00 17.34 4.54
CA PRO A 144 -26.40 17.68 4.48
C PRO A 144 -26.60 19.19 4.53
N GLY A 145 -27.56 19.71 3.74
CA GLY A 145 -27.88 21.12 3.69
C GLY A 145 -26.95 22.00 2.87
N ASN A 146 -26.07 21.42 2.06
CA ASN A 146 -25.18 22.18 1.18
C ASN A 146 -25.85 22.57 -0.15
N GLU A 147 -27.12 22.88 -0.09
CA GLU A 147 -27.89 23.42 -1.19
C GLU A 147 -27.81 24.94 -1.12
N ARG A 148 -26.70 25.49 -1.58
CA ARG A 148 -26.54 26.95 -1.65
C ARG A 148 -26.47 27.40 -3.07
#